data_1d3cb3ad4b689f309afa6827549ad4db
#
_entry.id   1d3cb3ad4b689f309afa6827549ad4db
#
_cell.length_a   1.000
_cell.length_b   1.000
_cell.length_c   1.000
_cell.angle_alpha   90.00
_cell.angle_beta   90.00
_cell.angle_gamma   90.00
#
_symmetry.space_group_name_H-M   'P 1'
#
loop_
_entity.id
_entity.type
_entity.pdbx_description
1 polymer ?
#
loop_
_entity_poly.entity_id
_entity_poly.type
_entity_poly.pdbx_seq_one_letter_code
_entity_poly.pdbx_strand_id
1 'polypeptide(L)'
;MALVQSQKIVLVINSLQGGGAEKFVLTLGEAFHQMGFEVHIVRFDPIVEHTLSENLIYHLIPFRNYRRLPKGKIRHFFFARAVDGYINKHIGQPVAIFVNLYREHEVFYYSRQKKVAYVIHNQLSEKLKLATLPPKQLSYFQRIYTKYPAICVSGGVEQDFVRQFGEPTKTTTIYNPIDRDNIRVLAEAANPDLPAITRQGYLIHVGSFKAQKGHEILLQAYANSAQTLPLVLVGKGNLQAQIEQNIIALNLQDKVILTGFQKNPYPLLKHATGFVLSSHFEGFALVLAESLALGVPAISTDSPSGPSEILPPQNLVAVADIPALTEKINLLMSHPSQFNVPFNEAFLPLNVARQYLTFMGVDCE
;
A
#
# COMPACT_ATOMS: atom_id res chain seq x y z
N MET A 1 -39.89 -14.86 9.07
CA MET A 1 -38.57 -14.23 9.28
C MET A 1 -38.32 -13.25 8.15
N ALA A 2 -38.35 -11.96 8.43
CA ALA A 2 -37.91 -10.97 7.42
C ALA A 2 -36.44 -11.25 7.13
N LEU A 3 -36.08 -11.45 5.85
CA LEU A 3 -34.70 -11.50 5.41
C LEU A 3 -34.07 -10.18 5.83
N VAL A 4 -33.21 -10.19 6.84
CA VAL A 4 -32.38 -9.04 7.18
C VAL A 4 -31.53 -8.76 5.94
N GLN A 5 -31.86 -7.70 5.23
CA GLN A 5 -31.15 -7.34 4.00
C GLN A 5 -29.72 -6.98 4.41
N SER A 6 -28.74 -7.72 3.91
CA SER A 6 -27.32 -7.49 4.20
C SER A 6 -26.96 -6.03 3.93
N GLN A 7 -26.33 -5.37 4.90
CA GLN A 7 -25.88 -4.00 4.74
C GLN A 7 -24.76 -3.94 3.69
N LYS A 8 -24.75 -2.89 2.87
CA LYS A 8 -23.85 -2.75 1.72
C LYS A 8 -22.71 -1.79 1.99
N ILE A 9 -21.51 -2.21 1.62
CA ILE A 9 -20.30 -1.38 1.66
C ILE A 9 -19.74 -1.22 0.26
N VAL A 10 -19.28 -0.03 -0.07
CA VAL A 10 -18.65 0.27 -1.37
C VAL A 10 -17.20 0.66 -1.14
N LEU A 11 -16.29 -0.02 -1.84
CA LEU A 11 -14.88 0.34 -1.93
C LEU A 11 -14.60 0.85 -3.36
N VAL A 12 -14.13 2.09 -3.48
CA VAL A 12 -13.86 2.73 -4.77
C VAL A 12 -12.37 2.80 -5.00
N ILE A 13 -11.91 2.34 -6.18
CA ILE A 13 -10.51 2.38 -6.58
C ILE A 13 -10.41 2.55 -8.10
N ASN A 14 -9.27 3.03 -8.62
CA ASN A 14 -9.09 3.21 -10.06
C ASN A 14 -9.10 1.89 -10.84
N SER A 15 -8.24 0.96 -10.46
CA SER A 15 -8.05 -0.34 -11.10
C SER A 15 -7.73 -1.40 -10.03
N LEU A 16 -7.54 -2.64 -10.45
CA LEU A 16 -6.99 -3.72 -9.61
C LEU A 16 -5.65 -4.20 -10.19
N GLN A 17 -4.84 -3.24 -10.65
CA GLN A 17 -3.47 -3.47 -11.07
C GLN A 17 -2.57 -3.70 -9.84
N GLY A 18 -1.51 -4.49 -9.96
CA GLY A 18 -0.67 -4.97 -8.86
C GLY A 18 -0.01 -3.88 -7.99
N GLY A 19 -0.75 -3.28 -7.08
CA GLY A 19 -0.29 -2.25 -6.15
C GLY A 19 -0.74 -2.50 -4.71
N GLY A 20 -0.17 -1.75 -3.76
CA GLY A 20 -0.50 -1.88 -2.34
C GLY A 20 -1.91 -1.42 -1.99
N ALA A 21 -2.41 -0.36 -2.63
CA ALA A 21 -3.77 0.14 -2.39
C ALA A 21 -4.84 -0.83 -2.94
N GLU A 22 -4.55 -1.49 -4.05
CA GLU A 22 -5.41 -2.50 -4.65
C GLU A 22 -5.50 -3.74 -3.76
N LYS A 23 -4.36 -4.20 -3.24
CA LYS A 23 -4.32 -5.29 -2.26
C LYS A 23 -5.07 -4.92 -0.98
N PHE A 24 -4.88 -3.70 -0.47
CA PHE A 24 -5.62 -3.17 0.67
C PHE A 24 -7.14 -3.27 0.45
N VAL A 25 -7.65 -2.80 -0.70
CA VAL A 25 -9.09 -2.82 -1.02
C VAL A 25 -9.64 -4.24 -1.02
N LEU A 26 -8.92 -5.19 -1.61
CA LEU A 26 -9.34 -6.60 -1.64
C LEU A 26 -9.32 -7.22 -0.24
N THR A 27 -8.25 -7.02 0.53
CA THR A 27 -8.13 -7.56 1.90
C THR A 27 -9.19 -6.98 2.85
N LEU A 28 -9.43 -5.66 2.79
CA LEU A 28 -10.46 -5.01 3.59
C LEU A 28 -11.87 -5.44 3.15
N GLY A 29 -12.08 -5.62 1.86
CA GLY A 29 -13.35 -6.12 1.31
C GLY A 29 -13.69 -7.50 1.82
N GLU A 30 -12.72 -8.43 1.82
CA GLU A 30 -12.89 -9.76 2.41
C GLU A 30 -13.24 -9.71 3.90
N ALA A 31 -12.59 -8.83 4.66
CA ALA A 31 -12.87 -8.67 6.08
C ALA A 31 -14.32 -8.17 6.31
N PHE A 32 -14.80 -7.21 5.53
CA PHE A 32 -16.21 -6.78 5.61
C PHE A 32 -17.17 -7.89 5.21
N HIS A 33 -16.85 -8.68 4.18
CA HIS A 33 -17.67 -9.83 3.79
C HIS A 33 -17.76 -10.86 4.93
N GLN A 34 -16.63 -11.19 5.58
CA GLN A 34 -16.59 -12.09 6.75
C GLN A 34 -17.42 -11.57 7.93
N MET A 35 -17.62 -10.25 8.03
CA MET A 35 -18.51 -9.63 9.03
C MET A 35 -19.97 -9.56 8.58
N GLY A 36 -20.34 -10.17 7.44
CA GLY A 36 -21.73 -10.29 6.97
C GLY A 36 -22.20 -9.15 6.06
N PHE A 37 -21.32 -8.25 5.62
CA PHE A 37 -21.67 -7.19 4.68
C PHE A 37 -21.64 -7.68 3.22
N GLU A 38 -22.54 -7.13 2.39
CA GLU A 38 -22.46 -7.23 0.93
C GLU A 38 -21.46 -6.18 0.42
N VAL A 39 -20.34 -6.62 -0.15
CA VAL A 39 -19.23 -5.72 -0.50
C VAL A 39 -19.13 -5.51 -1.99
N HIS A 40 -19.14 -4.25 -2.41
CA HIS A 40 -19.06 -3.82 -3.80
C HIS A 40 -17.75 -3.09 -4.07
N ILE A 41 -16.96 -3.59 -5.02
CA ILE A 41 -15.74 -2.93 -5.51
C ILE A 41 -16.07 -2.15 -6.79
N VAL A 42 -16.05 -0.83 -6.72
CA VAL A 42 -16.28 0.06 -7.87
C VAL A 42 -14.94 0.53 -8.42
N ARG A 43 -14.67 0.23 -9.69
CA ARG A 43 -13.43 0.62 -10.37
C ARG A 43 -13.71 1.42 -11.65
N PHE A 44 -12.73 2.27 -12.01
CA PHE A 44 -12.84 3.19 -13.15
C PHE A 44 -12.02 2.78 -14.37
N ASP A 45 -11.11 1.82 -14.17
CA ASP A 45 -10.26 1.25 -15.23
C ASP A 45 -10.42 -0.28 -15.25
N PRO A 46 -10.45 -0.91 -16.44
CA PRO A 46 -10.65 -2.37 -16.58
C PRO A 46 -9.48 -3.23 -16.14
N ILE A 47 -8.28 -2.66 -15.92
CA ILE A 47 -7.07 -3.45 -15.64
C ILE A 47 -7.23 -4.22 -14.32
N VAL A 48 -6.92 -5.53 -14.38
CA VAL A 48 -6.95 -6.46 -13.25
C VAL A 48 -5.72 -7.37 -13.34
N GLU A 49 -4.86 -7.31 -12.33
CA GLU A 49 -3.69 -8.18 -12.18
C GLU A 49 -3.77 -9.04 -10.90
N HIS A 50 -4.62 -8.64 -9.94
CA HIS A 50 -4.92 -9.43 -8.75
C HIS A 50 -5.89 -10.58 -9.04
N THR A 51 -5.80 -11.64 -8.25
CA THR A 51 -6.85 -12.67 -8.21
C THR A 51 -8.08 -12.07 -7.54
N LEU A 52 -9.23 -12.17 -8.20
CA LEU A 52 -10.49 -11.67 -7.68
C LEU A 52 -11.16 -12.74 -6.81
N SER A 53 -11.71 -12.32 -5.70
CA SER A 53 -12.51 -13.17 -4.83
C SER A 53 -13.96 -13.27 -5.34
N GLU A 54 -14.56 -14.45 -5.21
CA GLU A 54 -15.98 -14.68 -5.52
C GLU A 54 -16.91 -14.09 -4.47
N ASN A 55 -16.40 -13.75 -3.29
CA ASN A 55 -17.15 -13.15 -2.19
C ASN A 55 -17.47 -11.66 -2.40
N LEU A 56 -16.78 -11.02 -3.35
CA LEU A 56 -16.88 -9.57 -3.61
C LEU A 56 -17.56 -9.31 -4.95
N ILE A 57 -18.39 -8.26 -5.00
CA ILE A 57 -19.14 -7.88 -6.22
C ILE A 57 -18.39 -6.76 -6.93
N TYR A 58 -18.00 -6.98 -8.18
CA TYR A 58 -17.16 -6.05 -8.94
C TYR A 58 -17.96 -5.26 -9.97
N HIS A 59 -17.77 -3.94 -9.96
CA HIS A 59 -18.38 -3.00 -10.91
C HIS A 59 -17.31 -2.25 -11.68
N LEU A 60 -17.52 -2.06 -12.98
CA LEU A 60 -16.68 -1.23 -13.84
C LEU A 60 -17.48 -0.04 -14.35
N ILE A 61 -17.05 1.18 -14.01
CA ILE A 61 -17.59 2.43 -14.55
C ILE A 61 -16.46 3.14 -15.31
N PRO A 62 -16.33 2.95 -16.65
CA PRO A 62 -15.14 3.35 -17.37
C PRO A 62 -14.99 4.87 -17.46
N PHE A 63 -13.99 5.44 -16.78
CA PHE A 63 -13.65 6.87 -16.87
C PHE A 63 -13.29 7.29 -18.30
N ARG A 64 -12.75 6.38 -19.12
CA ARG A 64 -12.39 6.63 -20.51
C ARG A 64 -13.57 7.12 -21.38
N ASN A 65 -14.80 6.75 -21.05
CA ASN A 65 -15.98 7.17 -21.78
C ASN A 65 -16.22 8.70 -21.71
N TYR A 66 -15.61 9.36 -20.71
CA TYR A 66 -15.73 10.80 -20.48
C TYR A 66 -14.54 11.59 -21.05
N ARG A 67 -13.61 10.96 -21.77
CA ARG A 67 -12.41 11.61 -22.34
C ARG A 67 -12.74 12.68 -23.39
N ARG A 68 -13.93 12.63 -24.00
CA ARG A 68 -14.41 13.66 -24.93
C ARG A 68 -14.79 14.98 -24.24
N LEU A 69 -15.06 14.97 -22.94
CA LEU A 69 -15.31 16.19 -22.17
C LEU A 69 -14.00 16.93 -21.86
N PRO A 70 -14.06 18.27 -21.69
CA PRO A 70 -12.89 19.07 -21.27
C PRO A 70 -12.24 18.49 -20.01
N LYS A 71 -10.89 18.47 -20.00
CA LYS A 71 -10.12 17.94 -18.85
C LYS A 71 -10.43 18.72 -17.56
N GLY A 72 -10.24 18.04 -16.41
CA GLY A 72 -10.36 18.63 -15.09
C GLY A 72 -11.80 18.66 -14.58
N LYS A 73 -12.21 19.77 -13.96
CA LYS A 73 -13.44 19.92 -13.18
C LYS A 73 -14.73 19.47 -13.90
N ILE A 74 -14.89 19.85 -15.17
CA ILE A 74 -16.10 19.52 -15.96
C ILE A 74 -16.20 18.01 -16.12
N ARG A 75 -15.12 17.36 -16.52
CA ARG A 75 -15.09 15.90 -16.69
C ARG A 75 -15.37 15.17 -15.39
N HIS A 76 -14.72 15.57 -14.28
CA HIS A 76 -14.93 14.98 -12.97
C HIS A 76 -16.37 15.18 -12.49
N PHE A 77 -16.97 16.34 -12.72
CA PHE A 77 -18.36 16.61 -12.36
C PHE A 77 -19.35 15.66 -13.07
N PHE A 78 -19.27 15.54 -14.39
CA PHE A 78 -20.19 14.66 -15.12
C PHE A 78 -19.93 13.18 -14.78
N PHE A 79 -18.67 12.79 -14.62
CA PHE A 79 -18.34 11.42 -14.24
C PHE A 79 -18.84 11.09 -12.81
N ALA A 80 -18.69 12.01 -11.87
CA ALA A 80 -19.24 11.85 -10.53
C ALA A 80 -20.76 11.63 -10.53
N ARG A 81 -21.51 12.36 -11.39
CA ARG A 81 -22.97 12.15 -11.55
C ARG A 81 -23.29 10.76 -12.07
N ALA A 82 -22.48 10.26 -13.01
CA ALA A 82 -22.67 8.91 -13.54
C ALA A 82 -22.37 7.86 -12.48
N VAL A 83 -21.31 8.06 -11.68
CA VAL A 83 -20.97 7.17 -10.55
C VAL A 83 -22.09 7.18 -9.51
N ASP A 84 -22.61 8.36 -9.13
CA ASP A 84 -23.75 8.48 -8.20
C ASP A 84 -24.97 7.74 -8.72
N GLY A 85 -25.33 7.96 -9.99
CA GLY A 85 -26.47 7.29 -10.64
C GLY A 85 -26.29 5.78 -10.71
N TYR A 86 -25.09 5.31 -11.01
CA TYR A 86 -24.78 3.88 -11.02
C TYR A 86 -24.91 3.24 -9.64
N ILE A 87 -24.31 3.86 -8.61
CA ILE A 87 -24.40 3.37 -7.21
C ILE A 87 -25.87 3.30 -6.80
N ASN A 88 -26.62 4.38 -7.00
CA ASN A 88 -28.05 4.42 -6.58
C ASN A 88 -28.91 3.37 -7.30
N LYS A 89 -28.63 3.10 -8.59
CA LYS A 89 -29.41 2.17 -9.41
C LYS A 89 -29.05 0.71 -9.18
N HIS A 90 -27.75 0.39 -9.03
CA HIS A 90 -27.27 -1.00 -9.06
C HIS A 90 -26.85 -1.52 -7.68
N ILE A 91 -26.49 -0.63 -6.74
CA ILE A 91 -26.07 -0.99 -5.40
C ILE A 91 -27.15 -0.58 -4.37
N GLY A 92 -27.73 0.61 -4.52
CA GLY A 92 -28.74 1.15 -3.62
C GLY A 92 -28.15 2.12 -2.61
N GLN A 93 -28.46 1.94 -1.34
CA GLN A 93 -28.03 2.82 -0.24
C GLN A 93 -26.95 2.13 0.62
N PRO A 94 -25.67 2.31 0.29
CA PRO A 94 -24.59 1.74 1.10
C PRO A 94 -24.50 2.42 2.47
N VAL A 95 -24.14 1.66 3.51
CA VAL A 95 -23.91 2.19 4.85
C VAL A 95 -22.57 2.92 4.95
N ALA A 96 -21.63 2.58 4.07
CA ALA A 96 -20.33 3.25 3.95
C ALA A 96 -19.78 3.16 2.51
N ILE A 97 -19.08 4.21 2.10
CA ILE A 97 -18.33 4.28 0.83
C ILE A 97 -16.91 4.74 1.16
N PHE A 98 -15.93 3.89 0.92
CA PHE A 98 -14.51 4.20 1.12
C PHE A 98 -13.85 4.47 -0.23
N VAL A 99 -13.36 5.69 -0.42
CA VAL A 99 -12.77 6.15 -1.68
C VAL A 99 -11.26 6.15 -1.54
N ASN A 100 -10.59 5.39 -2.38
CA ASN A 100 -9.16 5.17 -2.33
C ASN A 100 -8.45 5.95 -3.43
N LEU A 101 -7.26 6.52 -3.11
CA LEU A 101 -6.38 7.25 -4.01
C LEU A 101 -6.91 8.63 -4.46
N TYR A 102 -5.98 9.55 -4.74
CA TYR A 102 -6.26 10.97 -4.94
C TYR A 102 -7.13 11.28 -6.17
N ARG A 103 -7.03 10.46 -7.24
CA ARG A 103 -7.84 10.68 -8.47
C ARG A 103 -9.32 10.43 -8.23
N GLU A 104 -9.62 9.42 -7.45
CA GLU A 104 -10.98 9.05 -7.05
C GLU A 104 -11.54 10.09 -6.06
N HIS A 105 -10.68 10.66 -5.18
CA HIS A 105 -11.06 11.78 -4.33
C HIS A 105 -11.49 13.01 -5.15
N GLU A 106 -10.78 13.34 -6.26
CA GLU A 106 -11.17 14.42 -7.17
C GLU A 106 -12.54 14.18 -7.80
N VAL A 107 -12.88 12.94 -8.16
CA VAL A 107 -14.21 12.57 -8.67
C VAL A 107 -15.26 12.72 -7.58
N PHE A 108 -15.03 12.13 -6.39
CA PHE A 108 -15.98 12.17 -5.29
C PHE A 108 -16.16 13.55 -4.67
N TYR A 109 -15.26 14.48 -4.91
CA TYR A 109 -15.49 15.89 -4.59
C TYR A 109 -16.79 16.43 -5.22
N TYR A 110 -17.17 15.94 -6.38
CA TYR A 110 -18.42 16.31 -7.05
C TYR A 110 -19.59 15.35 -6.79
N SER A 111 -19.38 14.26 -6.06
CA SER A 111 -20.42 13.29 -5.72
C SER A 111 -21.45 13.87 -4.75
N ARG A 112 -22.66 13.32 -4.76
CA ARG A 112 -23.76 13.61 -3.83
C ARG A 112 -23.97 12.52 -2.78
N GLN A 113 -23.14 11.48 -2.79
CA GLN A 113 -23.18 10.41 -1.78
C GLN A 113 -22.84 11.00 -0.39
N LYS A 114 -23.54 10.51 0.66
CA LYS A 114 -23.43 11.08 2.02
C LYS A 114 -22.54 10.26 2.96
N LYS A 115 -22.52 8.95 2.81
CA LYS A 115 -21.76 8.02 3.68
C LYS A 115 -20.38 7.71 3.10
N VAL A 116 -19.57 8.76 2.89
CA VAL A 116 -18.27 8.68 2.21
C VAL A 116 -17.15 9.02 3.18
N ALA A 117 -16.06 8.24 3.14
CA ALA A 117 -14.76 8.59 3.73
C ALA A 117 -13.65 8.46 2.66
N TYR A 118 -12.68 9.35 2.72
CA TYR A 118 -11.45 9.25 1.92
C TYR A 118 -10.44 8.37 2.64
N VAL A 119 -9.76 7.49 1.90
CA VAL A 119 -8.64 6.68 2.42
C VAL A 119 -7.35 7.21 1.83
N ILE A 120 -6.47 7.68 2.69
CA ILE A 120 -5.22 8.36 2.32
C ILE A 120 -4.07 7.37 2.45
N HIS A 121 -3.56 6.88 1.32
CA HIS A 121 -2.56 5.81 1.25
C HIS A 121 -1.11 6.29 1.24
N ASN A 122 -0.85 7.59 1.12
CA ASN A 122 0.50 8.16 1.08
C ASN A 122 0.47 9.58 1.61
N GLN A 123 1.63 10.12 1.97
CA GLN A 123 1.78 11.56 2.22
C GLN A 123 1.37 12.34 0.97
N LEU A 124 0.35 13.19 1.11
CA LEU A 124 -0.18 13.98 -0.02
C LEU A 124 0.76 15.12 -0.38
N SER A 125 1.54 15.66 0.57
CA SER A 125 2.58 16.65 0.31
C SER A 125 3.56 16.17 -0.73
N GLU A 126 4.09 14.96 -0.57
CA GLU A 126 5.04 14.33 -1.49
C GLU A 126 4.36 13.87 -2.78
N LYS A 127 3.23 13.17 -2.66
CA LYS A 127 2.53 12.57 -3.80
C LYS A 127 2.04 13.61 -4.81
N LEU A 128 1.54 14.73 -4.31
CA LEU A 128 0.99 15.82 -5.12
C LEU A 128 1.98 16.97 -5.30
N LYS A 129 3.16 16.89 -4.68
CA LYS A 129 4.19 17.95 -4.68
C LYS A 129 3.59 19.30 -4.27
N LEU A 130 2.82 19.31 -3.17
CA LEU A 130 2.01 20.46 -2.77
C LEU A 130 2.80 21.75 -2.61
N ALA A 131 4.04 21.66 -2.13
CA ALA A 131 4.94 22.82 -1.95
C ALA A 131 5.27 23.55 -3.28
N THR A 132 5.13 22.89 -4.42
CA THR A 132 5.43 23.44 -5.75
C THR A 132 4.19 23.85 -6.53
N LEU A 133 2.99 23.67 -5.94
CA LEU A 133 1.73 23.97 -6.63
C LEU A 133 1.41 25.46 -6.60
N PRO A 134 0.86 26.02 -7.69
CA PRO A 134 0.27 27.35 -7.67
C PRO A 134 -0.86 27.47 -6.63
N PRO A 135 -1.04 28.64 -5.98
CA PRO A 135 -2.05 28.83 -4.94
C PRO A 135 -3.47 28.41 -5.32
N LYS A 136 -3.86 28.60 -6.58
CA LYS A 136 -5.16 28.17 -7.10
C LYS A 136 -5.34 26.65 -7.10
N GLN A 137 -4.27 25.88 -7.36
CA GLN A 137 -4.32 24.42 -7.31
C GLN A 137 -4.30 23.93 -5.86
N LEU A 138 -3.49 24.54 -5.00
CA LEU A 138 -3.49 24.23 -3.57
C LEU A 138 -4.89 24.45 -2.96
N SER A 139 -5.53 25.59 -3.22
CA SER A 139 -6.91 25.84 -2.79
C SER A 139 -7.94 24.85 -3.34
N TYR A 140 -7.68 24.26 -4.50
CA TYR A 140 -8.52 23.20 -5.06
C TYR A 140 -8.39 21.91 -4.24
N PHE A 141 -7.17 21.48 -3.92
CA PHE A 141 -6.95 20.30 -3.08
C PHE A 141 -7.47 20.51 -1.65
N GLN A 142 -7.29 21.69 -1.07
CA GLN A 142 -7.88 22.01 0.22
C GLN A 142 -9.41 21.78 0.23
N ARG A 143 -10.13 22.23 -0.82
CA ARG A 143 -11.59 22.00 -0.93
C ARG A 143 -11.96 20.53 -1.13
N ILE A 144 -11.11 19.74 -1.78
CA ILE A 144 -11.35 18.31 -1.92
C ILE A 144 -11.27 17.64 -0.56
N TYR A 145 -10.18 17.89 0.17
CA TYR A 145 -9.88 17.18 1.43
C TYR A 145 -10.60 17.74 2.65
N THR A 146 -11.37 18.81 2.49
CA THR A 146 -12.29 19.34 3.52
C THR A 146 -13.73 18.85 3.37
N LYS A 147 -14.03 18.05 2.32
CA LYS A 147 -15.41 17.65 2.02
C LYS A 147 -15.89 16.44 2.82
N TYR A 148 -15.07 15.42 2.95
CA TYR A 148 -15.41 14.16 3.60
C TYR A 148 -14.41 13.81 4.70
N PRO A 149 -14.81 13.03 5.72
CA PRO A 149 -13.87 12.50 6.71
C PRO A 149 -12.76 11.68 6.03
N ALA A 150 -11.59 11.65 6.66
CA ALA A 150 -10.40 11.01 6.13
C ALA A 150 -9.89 9.91 7.07
N ILE A 151 -9.52 8.78 6.51
CA ILE A 151 -8.81 7.69 7.17
C ILE A 151 -7.41 7.65 6.60
N CYS A 152 -6.41 7.85 7.43
CA CYS A 152 -5.00 7.80 7.06
C CYS A 152 -4.41 6.45 7.43
N VAL A 153 -3.62 5.85 6.52
CA VAL A 153 -3.12 4.49 6.71
C VAL A 153 -1.95 4.37 7.70
N SER A 154 -1.49 5.49 8.23
CA SER A 154 -0.47 5.59 9.29
C SER A 154 -0.51 6.95 9.97
N GLY A 155 0.05 7.06 11.18
CA GLY A 155 0.15 8.31 11.92
C GLY A 155 0.95 9.37 11.19
N GLY A 156 2.03 8.99 10.49
CA GLY A 156 2.80 9.92 9.66
C GLY A 156 2.01 10.46 8.47
N VAL A 157 1.13 9.66 7.86
CA VAL A 157 0.21 10.14 6.81
C VAL A 157 -0.84 11.07 7.39
N GLU A 158 -1.37 10.79 8.58
CA GLU A 158 -2.33 11.67 9.27
C GLU A 158 -1.69 13.02 9.61
N GLN A 159 -0.47 13.02 10.16
CA GLN A 159 0.27 14.26 10.47
C GLN A 159 0.51 15.10 9.21
N ASP A 160 0.90 14.48 8.10
CA ASP A 160 1.03 15.17 6.81
C ASP A 160 -0.31 15.75 6.36
N PHE A 161 -1.37 14.96 6.41
CA PHE A 161 -2.72 15.36 6.01
C PHE A 161 -3.20 16.58 6.82
N VAL A 162 -3.11 16.52 8.15
CA VAL A 162 -3.53 17.59 9.05
C VAL A 162 -2.68 18.85 8.84
N ARG A 163 -1.37 18.70 8.64
CA ARG A 163 -0.46 19.82 8.35
C ARG A 163 -0.84 20.54 7.06
N GLN A 164 -1.26 19.81 6.02
CA GLN A 164 -1.56 20.38 4.70
C GLN A 164 -2.98 20.96 4.62
N PHE A 165 -3.95 20.32 5.27
CA PHE A 165 -5.38 20.61 5.06
C PHE A 165 -6.10 21.02 6.34
N GLY A 166 -5.45 20.97 7.52
CA GLY A 166 -6.07 21.19 8.82
C GLY A 166 -6.93 19.98 9.26
N GLU A 167 -7.76 20.17 10.25
CA GLU A 167 -8.78 19.22 10.71
C GLU A 167 -10.18 19.67 10.29
N PRO A 168 -10.47 19.75 8.99
CA PRO A 168 -11.76 20.31 8.54
C PRO A 168 -12.92 19.36 8.75
N THR A 169 -12.63 18.05 8.88
CA THR A 169 -13.58 16.98 9.13
C THR A 169 -12.93 15.95 10.06
N LYS A 170 -13.70 14.95 10.50
CA LYS A 170 -13.15 13.86 11.30
C LYS A 170 -12.02 13.15 10.55
N THR A 171 -10.83 13.10 11.16
CA THR A 171 -9.64 12.42 10.63
C THR A 171 -9.15 11.39 11.66
N THR A 172 -8.60 10.27 11.22
CA THR A 172 -8.05 9.24 12.10
C THR A 172 -7.03 8.38 11.37
N THR A 173 -6.11 7.81 12.12
CA THR A 173 -5.23 6.73 11.64
C THR A 173 -5.90 5.38 11.83
N ILE A 174 -6.00 4.61 10.76
CA ILE A 174 -6.34 3.18 10.79
C ILE A 174 -5.35 2.47 9.86
N TYR A 175 -4.56 1.59 10.43
CA TYR A 175 -3.51 0.88 9.70
C TYR A 175 -4.06 -0.02 8.59
N ASN A 176 -3.21 -0.38 7.64
CA ASN A 176 -3.59 -1.29 6.57
C ASN A 176 -3.82 -2.71 7.08
N PRO A 177 -4.82 -3.43 6.56
CA PRO A 177 -5.06 -4.82 6.92
C PRO A 177 -3.98 -5.72 6.31
N ILE A 178 -3.46 -6.64 7.13
CA ILE A 178 -2.50 -7.67 6.75
C ILE A 178 -3.11 -9.03 7.03
N ASP A 179 -3.45 -9.76 5.99
CA ASP A 179 -4.01 -11.10 6.10
C ASP A 179 -2.88 -12.12 6.35
N ARG A 180 -2.44 -12.17 7.62
CA ARG A 180 -1.34 -13.03 8.08
C ARG A 180 -1.54 -14.48 7.70
N ASP A 181 -2.75 -15.00 7.88
CA ASP A 181 -3.01 -16.42 7.72
C ASP A 181 -2.99 -16.80 6.22
N ASN A 182 -3.59 -15.99 5.35
CA ASN A 182 -3.49 -16.17 3.91
C ASN A 182 -2.04 -15.99 3.40
N ILE A 183 -1.29 -15.01 3.93
CA ILE A 183 0.13 -14.83 3.60
C ILE A 183 0.93 -16.09 3.93
N ARG A 184 0.69 -16.71 5.09
CA ARG A 184 1.33 -17.97 5.48
C ARG A 184 0.97 -19.12 4.55
N VAL A 185 -0.30 -19.26 4.18
CA VAL A 185 -0.74 -20.27 3.20
C VAL A 185 -0.07 -20.06 1.85
N LEU A 186 -0.03 -18.83 1.35
CA LEU A 186 0.61 -18.50 0.07
C LEU A 186 2.14 -18.70 0.10
N ALA A 187 2.76 -18.59 1.26
CA ALA A 187 4.19 -18.81 1.45
C ALA A 187 4.60 -20.28 1.38
N GLU A 188 3.65 -21.24 1.47
CA GLU A 188 3.92 -22.67 1.30
C GLU A 188 3.99 -23.10 -0.18
N ALA A 189 3.67 -22.23 -1.12
CA ALA A 189 3.83 -22.52 -2.54
C ALA A 189 5.31 -22.76 -2.90
N ALA A 190 5.55 -23.50 -3.96
CA ALA A 190 6.90 -23.75 -4.44
C ALA A 190 7.66 -22.43 -4.67
N ASN A 191 8.89 -22.37 -4.16
CA ASN A 191 9.79 -21.26 -4.43
C ASN A 191 10.13 -21.23 -5.93
N PRO A 192 10.21 -20.04 -6.53
CA PRO A 192 10.89 -19.90 -7.81
C PRO A 192 12.34 -20.39 -7.70
N ASP A 193 12.85 -20.99 -8.79
CA ASP A 193 14.26 -21.39 -8.84
C ASP A 193 15.17 -20.19 -8.63
N LEU A 194 15.97 -20.25 -7.57
CA LEU A 194 17.01 -19.27 -7.28
C LEU A 194 18.39 -19.89 -7.55
N PRO A 195 19.39 -19.07 -7.93
CA PRO A 195 20.76 -19.53 -8.09
C PRO A 195 21.31 -20.22 -6.86
N ALA A 196 22.21 -21.19 -7.03
CA ALA A 196 22.78 -21.99 -5.95
C ALA A 196 23.42 -21.16 -4.82
N ILE A 197 23.88 -19.94 -5.11
CA ILE A 197 24.44 -19.01 -4.12
C ILE A 197 23.46 -18.66 -2.99
N THR A 198 22.15 -18.82 -3.19
CA THR A 198 21.12 -18.52 -2.16
C THR A 198 20.89 -19.69 -1.18
N ARG A 199 21.49 -20.85 -1.39
CA ARG A 199 21.26 -22.04 -0.55
C ARG A 199 21.65 -21.86 0.92
N GLN A 200 22.58 -20.95 1.22
CA GLN A 200 22.99 -20.62 2.59
C GLN A 200 22.18 -19.47 3.20
N GLY A 201 21.15 -18.99 2.51
CA GLY A 201 20.34 -17.84 2.87
C GLY A 201 20.57 -16.66 1.94
N TYR A 202 19.75 -15.64 2.08
CA TYR A 202 19.83 -14.39 1.30
C TYR A 202 19.12 -13.25 2.01
N LEU A 203 19.50 -12.03 1.71
CA LEU A 203 18.70 -10.85 1.99
C LEU A 203 17.69 -10.61 0.88
N ILE A 204 16.54 -10.05 1.21
CA ILE A 204 15.50 -9.77 0.22
C ILE A 204 14.99 -8.34 0.32
N HIS A 205 14.73 -7.73 -0.84
CA HIS A 205 13.91 -6.52 -0.98
C HIS A 205 12.77 -6.82 -1.95
N VAL A 206 11.55 -6.44 -1.59
CA VAL A 206 10.36 -6.60 -2.43
C VAL A 206 9.70 -5.24 -2.65
N GLY A 207 9.66 -4.80 -3.91
CA GLY A 207 9.07 -3.51 -4.22
C GLY A 207 9.14 -3.14 -5.70
N SER A 208 8.29 -2.19 -6.12
CA SER A 208 8.34 -1.67 -7.49
C SER A 208 9.64 -0.89 -7.73
N PHE A 209 10.27 -1.05 -8.88
CA PHE A 209 11.50 -0.35 -9.28
C PHE A 209 11.21 1.10 -9.65
N LYS A 210 11.00 1.92 -8.60
CA LYS A 210 10.72 3.36 -8.64
C LYS A 210 11.64 4.10 -7.68
N ALA A 211 11.88 5.38 -7.92
CA ALA A 211 12.73 6.22 -7.07
C ALA A 211 12.32 6.17 -5.58
N GLN A 212 11.03 6.12 -5.30
CA GLN A 212 10.49 6.00 -3.94
C GLN A 212 11.14 4.88 -3.11
N LYS A 213 11.50 3.74 -3.74
CA LYS A 213 12.00 2.56 -3.04
C LYS A 213 13.51 2.56 -2.75
N GLY A 214 14.26 3.58 -3.21
CA GLY A 214 15.66 3.79 -2.84
C GLY A 214 16.61 2.64 -3.18
N HIS A 215 16.41 1.97 -4.32
CA HIS A 215 17.27 0.83 -4.71
C HIS A 215 18.74 1.24 -4.86
N GLU A 216 19.02 2.49 -5.23
CA GLU A 216 20.37 3.04 -5.32
C GLU A 216 21.06 3.07 -3.96
N ILE A 217 20.34 3.47 -2.89
CA ILE A 217 20.84 3.47 -1.51
C ILE A 217 21.12 2.03 -1.05
N LEU A 218 20.17 1.11 -1.31
CA LEU A 218 20.32 -0.29 -0.96
C LEU A 218 21.53 -0.92 -1.63
N LEU A 219 21.71 -0.72 -2.94
CA LEU A 219 22.84 -1.28 -3.68
C LEU A 219 24.18 -0.72 -3.22
N GLN A 220 24.26 0.57 -2.93
CA GLN A 220 25.49 1.18 -2.38
C GLN A 220 25.80 0.66 -0.98
N ALA A 221 24.80 0.59 -0.09
CA ALA A 221 24.98 0.05 1.25
C ALA A 221 25.39 -1.44 1.21
N TYR A 222 24.78 -2.22 0.34
CA TYR A 222 25.11 -3.61 0.14
C TYR A 222 26.52 -3.79 -0.46
N ALA A 223 26.91 -2.97 -1.42
CA ALA A 223 28.26 -2.99 -2.00
C ALA A 223 29.36 -2.73 -0.94
N ASN A 224 29.08 -1.86 0.03
CA ASN A 224 30.00 -1.52 1.14
C ASN A 224 29.97 -2.56 2.28
N SER A 225 29.05 -3.51 2.24
CA SER A 225 28.89 -4.54 3.28
C SER A 225 29.83 -5.73 3.05
N ALA A 226 29.89 -6.66 4.01
CA ALA A 226 30.66 -7.89 3.91
C ALA A 226 30.16 -8.86 2.82
N GLN A 227 28.96 -8.66 2.29
CA GLN A 227 28.33 -9.45 1.21
C GLN A 227 28.40 -10.98 1.44
N THR A 228 28.27 -11.40 2.69
CA THR A 228 28.31 -12.83 3.06
C THR A 228 27.10 -13.62 2.59
N LEU A 229 25.97 -12.94 2.36
CA LEU A 229 24.75 -13.49 1.77
C LEU A 229 24.39 -12.67 0.52
N PRO A 230 23.84 -13.31 -0.54
CA PRO A 230 23.37 -12.59 -1.71
C PRO A 230 22.15 -11.72 -1.41
N LEU A 231 21.92 -10.70 -2.26
CA LEU A 231 20.75 -9.83 -2.19
C LEU A 231 19.78 -10.17 -3.32
N VAL A 232 18.55 -10.52 -2.99
CA VAL A 232 17.46 -10.81 -3.93
C VAL A 232 16.55 -9.58 -4.03
N LEU A 233 16.39 -9.05 -5.24
CA LEU A 233 15.49 -7.94 -5.56
C LEU A 233 14.28 -8.46 -6.33
N VAL A 234 13.09 -8.33 -5.72
CA VAL A 234 11.83 -8.78 -6.30
C VAL A 234 11.00 -7.58 -6.72
N GLY A 235 10.69 -7.48 -8.00
CA GLY A 235 9.84 -6.40 -8.52
C GLY A 235 10.07 -6.10 -9.98
N LYS A 236 9.36 -5.06 -10.44
CA LYS A 236 9.51 -4.46 -11.79
C LYS A 236 9.23 -2.96 -11.71
N GLY A 237 9.71 -2.20 -12.67
CA GLY A 237 9.41 -0.77 -12.75
C GLY A 237 10.25 -0.02 -13.76
N ASN A 238 10.01 1.29 -13.83
CA ASN A 238 10.65 2.16 -14.82
C ASN A 238 12.16 2.39 -14.58
N LEU A 239 12.68 2.03 -13.39
CA LEU A 239 14.10 2.15 -13.08
C LEU A 239 14.87 0.83 -13.24
N GLN A 240 14.29 -0.21 -13.83
CA GLN A 240 14.94 -1.52 -13.96
C GLN A 240 16.31 -1.40 -14.66
N ALA A 241 16.38 -0.75 -15.81
CA ALA A 241 17.63 -0.59 -16.55
C ALA A 241 18.70 0.17 -15.72
N GLN A 242 18.30 1.17 -14.93
CA GLN A 242 19.22 1.88 -14.05
C GLN A 242 19.72 1.02 -12.90
N ILE A 243 18.87 0.18 -12.32
CA ILE A 243 19.24 -0.78 -11.27
C ILE A 243 20.26 -1.78 -11.82
N GLU A 244 20.03 -2.32 -13.01
CA GLU A 244 20.96 -3.23 -13.70
C GLU A 244 22.33 -2.54 -13.96
N GLN A 245 22.32 -1.29 -14.41
CA GLN A 245 23.57 -0.51 -14.58
C GLN A 245 24.29 -0.27 -13.25
N ASN A 246 23.58 0.03 -12.17
CA ASN A 246 24.17 0.21 -10.84
C ASN A 246 24.79 -1.09 -10.32
N ILE A 247 24.15 -2.25 -10.54
CA ILE A 247 24.71 -3.56 -10.20
C ILE A 247 26.05 -3.79 -10.89
N ILE A 248 26.15 -3.46 -12.18
CA ILE A 248 27.41 -3.58 -12.94
C ILE A 248 28.46 -2.60 -12.41
N ALA A 249 28.09 -1.33 -12.23
CA ALA A 249 29.00 -0.28 -11.79
C ALA A 249 29.60 -0.55 -10.38
N LEU A 250 28.85 -1.26 -9.54
CA LEU A 250 29.27 -1.65 -8.18
C LEU A 250 29.91 -3.05 -8.11
N ASN A 251 30.10 -3.75 -9.25
CA ASN A 251 30.63 -5.12 -9.33
C ASN A 251 29.82 -6.14 -8.53
N LEU A 252 28.49 -6.06 -8.57
CA LEU A 252 27.57 -6.89 -7.80
C LEU A 252 26.88 -8.00 -8.62
N GLN A 253 27.30 -8.27 -9.87
CA GLN A 253 26.62 -9.19 -10.79
C GLN A 253 26.47 -10.61 -10.22
N ASP A 254 27.47 -11.05 -9.46
CA ASP A 254 27.49 -12.40 -8.85
C ASP A 254 26.84 -12.43 -7.45
N LYS A 255 26.35 -11.29 -6.96
CA LYS A 255 25.83 -11.12 -5.59
C LYS A 255 24.38 -10.63 -5.54
N VAL A 256 23.92 -9.92 -6.57
CA VAL A 256 22.55 -9.39 -6.63
C VAL A 256 21.72 -10.16 -7.67
N ILE A 257 20.58 -10.66 -7.25
CA ILE A 257 19.69 -11.47 -8.08
C ILE A 257 18.41 -10.68 -8.34
N LEU A 258 18.11 -10.41 -9.61
CA LEU A 258 16.85 -9.81 -10.03
C LEU A 258 15.87 -10.93 -10.43
N THR A 259 14.82 -11.16 -9.66
CA THR A 259 13.81 -12.19 -9.96
C THR A 259 12.68 -11.70 -10.85
N GLY A 260 12.65 -10.40 -11.14
CA GLY A 260 11.53 -9.76 -11.81
C GLY A 260 10.28 -9.70 -10.91
N PHE A 261 9.14 -9.41 -11.54
CA PHE A 261 7.86 -9.37 -10.82
C PHE A 261 7.39 -10.78 -10.45
N GLN A 262 7.10 -10.98 -9.17
CA GLN A 262 6.50 -12.20 -8.67
C GLN A 262 5.05 -11.92 -8.25
N LYS A 263 4.09 -12.67 -8.80
CA LYS A 263 2.68 -12.58 -8.41
C LYS A 263 2.47 -12.99 -6.95
N ASN A 264 3.24 -13.98 -6.51
CA ASN A 264 3.31 -14.43 -5.12
C ASN A 264 4.78 -14.36 -4.64
N PRO A 265 5.19 -13.28 -3.95
CA PRO A 265 6.55 -13.14 -3.44
C PRO A 265 6.79 -13.86 -2.10
N TYR A 266 5.75 -14.38 -1.46
CA TYR A 266 5.82 -14.88 -0.10
C TYR A 266 6.70 -16.11 0.09
N PRO A 267 6.78 -17.09 -0.84
CA PRO A 267 7.76 -18.18 -0.73
C PRO A 267 9.20 -17.63 -0.67
N LEU A 268 9.54 -16.64 -1.52
CA LEU A 268 10.86 -16.00 -1.47
C LEU A 268 11.06 -15.23 -0.16
N LEU A 269 10.04 -14.51 0.29
CA LEU A 269 10.12 -13.71 1.52
C LEU A 269 10.29 -14.60 2.75
N LYS A 270 9.52 -15.70 2.86
CA LYS A 270 9.58 -16.65 3.97
C LYS A 270 10.97 -17.29 4.18
N HIS A 271 11.67 -17.58 3.10
CA HIS A 271 12.98 -18.26 3.15
C HIS A 271 14.17 -17.28 3.21
N ALA A 272 13.92 -15.98 3.24
CA ALA A 272 14.96 -14.98 3.38
C ALA A 272 15.53 -14.96 4.82
N THR A 273 16.83 -14.77 4.94
CA THR A 273 17.50 -14.53 6.22
C THR A 273 17.10 -13.20 6.83
N GLY A 274 16.82 -12.20 5.99
CA GLY A 274 16.34 -10.90 6.42
C GLY A 274 15.76 -10.06 5.27
N PHE A 275 14.80 -9.20 5.63
CA PHE A 275 14.17 -8.25 4.74
C PHE A 275 14.78 -6.85 4.92
N VAL A 276 15.07 -6.17 3.82
CA VAL A 276 15.62 -4.80 3.83
C VAL A 276 14.69 -3.87 3.07
N LEU A 277 14.20 -2.81 3.72
CA LEU A 277 13.47 -1.72 3.08
C LEU A 277 14.34 -0.46 3.07
N SER A 278 14.55 0.15 1.89
CA SER A 278 15.42 1.31 1.69
C SER A 278 14.67 2.56 1.21
N SER A 279 13.37 2.61 1.43
CA SER A 279 12.48 3.60 0.83
C SER A 279 12.78 5.03 1.30
N HIS A 280 12.63 6.00 0.40
CA HIS A 280 12.68 7.43 0.71
C HIS A 280 11.42 7.90 1.44
N PHE A 281 10.26 7.36 1.08
CA PHE A 281 8.97 7.63 1.72
C PHE A 281 8.00 6.47 1.52
N GLU A 282 7.12 6.27 2.49
CA GLU A 282 6.08 5.24 2.47
C GLU A 282 4.73 5.85 2.88
N GLY A 283 3.65 5.09 2.71
CA GLY A 283 2.39 5.34 3.38
C GLY A 283 2.28 4.51 4.65
N PHE A 284 2.44 3.17 4.50
CA PHE A 284 2.43 2.22 5.61
C PHE A 284 3.54 1.15 5.49
N ALA A 285 4.13 0.95 4.29
CA ALA A 285 5.10 -0.12 4.03
C ALA A 285 4.52 -1.53 4.21
N LEU A 286 3.47 -1.87 3.43
CA LEU A 286 2.77 -3.17 3.50
C LEU A 286 3.72 -4.37 3.53
N VAL A 287 4.72 -4.41 2.64
CA VAL A 287 5.64 -5.54 2.53
C VAL A 287 6.51 -5.73 3.78
N LEU A 288 6.76 -4.65 4.52
CA LEU A 288 7.45 -4.72 5.80
C LEU A 288 6.58 -5.46 6.83
N ALA A 289 5.30 -5.10 6.95
CA ALA A 289 4.37 -5.80 7.83
C ALA A 289 4.13 -7.26 7.38
N GLU A 290 4.15 -7.52 6.06
CA GLU A 290 4.07 -8.88 5.49
C GLU A 290 5.30 -9.73 5.84
N SER A 291 6.51 -9.14 5.87
CA SER A 291 7.71 -9.85 6.31
C SER A 291 7.60 -10.28 7.78
N LEU A 292 7.08 -9.41 8.65
CA LEU A 292 6.83 -9.73 10.05
C LEU A 292 5.75 -10.80 10.22
N ALA A 293 4.71 -10.82 9.36
CA ALA A 293 3.68 -11.87 9.36
C ALA A 293 4.25 -13.27 9.08
N LEU A 294 5.38 -13.34 8.37
CA LEU A 294 6.14 -14.55 8.08
C LEU A 294 7.27 -14.82 9.10
N GLY A 295 7.48 -13.94 10.08
CA GLY A 295 8.54 -14.06 11.07
C GLY A 295 9.95 -13.74 10.52
N VAL A 296 10.04 -13.01 9.41
CA VAL A 296 11.32 -12.65 8.79
C VAL A 296 11.91 -11.43 9.48
N PRO A 297 13.17 -11.50 9.97
CA PRO A 297 13.87 -10.35 10.52
C PRO A 297 13.93 -9.20 9.54
N ALA A 298 13.71 -7.97 9.99
CA ALA A 298 13.58 -6.84 9.08
C ALA A 298 14.32 -5.59 9.57
N ILE A 299 14.95 -4.88 8.63
CA ILE A 299 15.50 -3.54 8.82
C ILE A 299 14.92 -2.58 7.79
N SER A 300 14.84 -1.30 8.13
CA SER A 300 14.30 -0.29 7.22
C SER A 300 15.00 1.05 7.37
N THR A 301 14.96 1.86 6.32
CA THR A 301 15.08 3.30 6.48
C THR A 301 13.88 3.82 7.28
N ASP A 302 14.12 4.78 8.18
CA ASP A 302 13.07 5.50 8.91
C ASP A 302 12.47 6.57 7.99
N SER A 303 11.83 6.09 6.92
CA SER A 303 11.15 6.95 5.98
C SER A 303 9.93 7.60 6.62
N PRO A 304 9.58 8.83 6.25
CA PRO A 304 8.40 9.50 6.78
C PRO A 304 7.14 8.65 6.56
N SER A 305 6.47 8.29 7.64
CA SER A 305 5.30 7.40 7.74
C SER A 305 5.56 5.91 7.48
N GLY A 306 5.04 5.09 8.35
CA GLY A 306 4.97 3.63 8.26
C GLY A 306 6.09 2.90 8.96
N PRO A 307 7.38 2.93 8.55
CA PRO A 307 8.40 2.07 9.13
C PRO A 307 8.58 2.19 10.65
N SER A 308 8.64 3.40 11.21
CA SER A 308 8.75 3.63 12.66
C SER A 308 7.47 3.29 13.46
N GLU A 309 6.36 3.04 12.76
CA GLU A 309 5.11 2.56 13.35
C GLU A 309 5.01 1.03 13.36
N ILE A 310 5.92 0.37 12.63
CA ILE A 310 5.97 -1.09 12.46
C ILE A 310 7.19 -1.68 13.16
N LEU A 311 8.35 -1.02 13.08
CA LEU A 311 9.63 -1.47 13.63
C LEU A 311 10.09 -0.60 14.79
N PRO A 312 10.76 -1.19 15.78
CA PRO A 312 11.41 -0.44 16.85
C PRO A 312 12.68 0.28 16.34
N PRO A 313 13.16 1.32 17.06
CA PRO A 313 14.28 2.16 16.60
C PRO A 313 15.56 1.40 16.23
N GLN A 314 15.85 0.30 16.91
CA GLN A 314 17.06 -0.51 16.64
C GLN A 314 17.04 -1.17 15.23
N ASN A 315 15.88 -1.30 14.60
CA ASN A 315 15.71 -1.84 13.25
C ASN A 315 15.74 -0.75 12.17
N LEU A 316 15.83 0.53 12.57
CA LEU A 316 15.72 1.67 11.69
C LEU A 316 17.06 2.38 11.47
N VAL A 317 17.22 3.00 10.31
CA VAL A 317 18.31 3.92 9.98
C VAL A 317 17.75 5.18 9.31
N ALA A 318 18.42 6.31 9.41
CA ALA A 318 17.99 7.51 8.71
C ALA A 318 17.91 7.29 7.19
N VAL A 319 16.98 7.98 6.52
CA VAL A 319 16.86 7.93 5.06
C VAL A 319 18.15 8.42 4.43
N ALA A 320 18.63 7.69 3.41
CA ALA A 320 19.88 7.97 2.68
C ALA A 320 21.17 7.87 3.51
N ASP A 321 21.12 7.37 4.74
CA ASP A 321 22.32 7.09 5.54
C ASP A 321 22.93 5.74 5.11
N ILE A 322 23.74 5.77 4.07
CA ILE A 322 24.38 4.58 3.49
C ILE A 322 25.31 3.90 4.52
N PRO A 323 26.18 4.61 5.27
CA PRO A 323 27.01 3.97 6.30
C PRO A 323 26.19 3.21 7.35
N ALA A 324 25.18 3.84 7.94
CA ALA A 324 24.33 3.18 8.94
C ALA A 324 23.55 1.98 8.36
N LEU A 325 23.05 2.07 7.13
CA LEU A 325 22.40 0.95 6.46
C LEU A 325 23.39 -0.19 6.18
N THR A 326 24.64 0.12 5.81
CA THR A 326 25.71 -0.88 5.64
C THR A 326 25.98 -1.66 6.92
N GLU A 327 26.10 -0.97 8.06
CA GLU A 327 26.29 -1.61 9.37
C GLU A 327 25.11 -2.52 9.74
N LYS A 328 23.88 -2.03 9.54
CA LYS A 328 22.66 -2.82 9.79
C LYS A 328 22.58 -4.05 8.87
N ILE A 329 22.95 -3.92 7.60
CA ILE A 329 23.01 -5.06 6.66
C ILE A 329 24.03 -6.11 7.16
N ASN A 330 25.21 -5.69 7.61
CA ASN A 330 26.22 -6.61 8.18
C ASN A 330 25.69 -7.34 9.41
N LEU A 331 25.04 -6.63 10.33
CA LEU A 331 24.43 -7.22 11.52
C LEU A 331 23.26 -8.14 11.14
N LEU A 332 22.43 -7.78 10.17
CA LEU A 332 21.33 -8.62 9.70
C LEU A 332 21.83 -9.93 9.08
N MET A 333 22.96 -9.91 8.35
CA MET A 333 23.58 -11.12 7.80
C MET A 333 24.20 -12.02 8.86
N SER A 334 24.83 -11.43 9.90
CA SER A 334 25.56 -12.20 10.92
C SER A 334 24.71 -12.60 12.14
N HIS A 335 23.76 -11.76 12.53
CA HIS A 335 22.92 -11.93 13.72
C HIS A 335 21.45 -11.57 13.41
N PRO A 336 20.77 -12.26 12.48
CA PRO A 336 19.43 -11.89 12.04
C PRO A 336 18.41 -11.86 13.17
N SER A 337 18.53 -12.72 14.16
CA SER A 337 17.59 -12.81 15.30
C SER A 337 17.48 -11.51 16.13
N GLN A 338 18.48 -10.63 16.09
CA GLN A 338 18.43 -9.32 16.76
C GLN A 338 17.36 -8.39 16.15
N PHE A 339 16.95 -8.66 14.91
CA PHE A 339 15.99 -7.86 14.16
C PHE A 339 14.61 -8.50 14.07
N ASN A 340 14.35 -9.54 14.86
CA ASN A 340 13.03 -10.14 14.97
C ASN A 340 12.06 -9.17 15.66
N VAL A 341 10.93 -8.95 15.03
CA VAL A 341 9.83 -8.14 15.56
C VAL A 341 8.54 -8.95 15.48
N PRO A 342 7.77 -9.09 16.57
CA PRO A 342 6.50 -9.80 16.51
C PRO A 342 5.51 -9.06 15.62
N PHE A 343 4.68 -9.81 14.91
CA PHE A 343 3.60 -9.24 14.12
C PHE A 343 2.55 -8.58 15.03
N ASN A 344 2.17 -7.35 14.70
CA ASN A 344 1.14 -6.62 15.42
C ASN A 344 -0.27 -7.08 14.98
N GLU A 345 -1.01 -7.71 15.88
CA GLU A 345 -2.36 -8.21 15.61
C GLU A 345 -3.41 -7.10 15.35
N ALA A 346 -3.10 -5.84 15.68
CA ALA A 346 -3.93 -4.71 15.29
C ALA A 346 -4.06 -4.57 13.77
N PHE A 347 -3.11 -5.12 13.00
CA PHE A 347 -3.15 -5.16 11.53
C PHE A 347 -4.00 -6.29 10.96
N LEU A 348 -4.53 -7.19 11.78
CA LEU A 348 -5.41 -8.26 11.27
C LEU A 348 -6.65 -7.68 10.60
N PRO A 349 -7.12 -8.26 9.47
CA PRO A 349 -8.17 -7.67 8.65
C PRO A 349 -9.46 -7.37 9.38
N LEU A 350 -9.92 -8.28 10.27
CA LEU A 350 -11.14 -8.05 11.05
C LEU A 350 -11.00 -6.93 12.08
N ASN A 351 -9.80 -6.75 12.67
CA ASN A 351 -9.55 -5.65 13.61
C ASN A 351 -9.56 -4.30 12.90
N VAL A 352 -8.97 -4.25 11.72
CA VAL A 352 -8.99 -3.06 10.86
C VAL A 352 -10.41 -2.76 10.38
N ALA A 353 -11.14 -3.76 9.87
CA ALA A 353 -12.51 -3.59 9.39
C ALA A 353 -13.44 -3.02 10.47
N ARG A 354 -13.37 -3.51 11.73
CA ARG A 354 -14.13 -2.96 12.84
C ARG A 354 -13.84 -1.48 13.07
N GLN A 355 -12.57 -1.06 13.00
CA GLN A 355 -12.20 0.37 13.15
C GLN A 355 -12.80 1.22 12.03
N TYR A 356 -12.81 0.74 10.78
CA TYR A 356 -13.45 1.41 9.64
C TYR A 356 -14.96 1.58 9.85
N LEU A 357 -15.66 0.56 10.32
CA LEU A 357 -17.10 0.61 10.60
C LEU A 357 -17.40 1.56 11.77
N THR A 358 -16.66 1.46 12.86
CA THR A 358 -16.79 2.38 14.01
C THR A 358 -16.57 3.84 13.60
N PHE A 359 -15.57 4.10 12.73
CA PHE A 359 -15.32 5.44 12.20
C PHE A 359 -16.52 6.00 11.43
N MET A 360 -17.21 5.15 10.68
CA MET A 360 -18.41 5.52 9.89
C MET A 360 -19.71 5.54 10.72
N GLY A 361 -19.66 5.15 12.00
CA GLY A 361 -20.85 5.00 12.85
C GLY A 361 -21.76 3.87 12.38
N VAL A 362 -21.15 2.79 11.91
CA VAL A 362 -21.86 1.54 11.53
C VAL A 362 -21.66 0.56 12.68
N ASP A 363 -22.76 0.12 13.29
CA ASP A 363 -22.73 -0.85 14.38
C ASP A 363 -22.30 -2.22 13.85
N CYS A 364 -21.37 -2.85 14.57
CA CYS A 364 -20.94 -4.22 14.37
C CYS A 364 -21.55 -5.05 15.52
N GLU A 365 -22.68 -5.68 15.30
CA GLU A 365 -23.19 -6.69 16.23
C GLU A 365 -22.42 -8.01 16.12
#